data_ce3d4cc63f6d74f018184c3f8b740b81
#
_entry.id   ce3d4cc63f6d74f018184c3f8b740b81
#
_cell.length_a   1.000
_cell.length_b   1.000
_cell.length_c   1.000
_cell.angle_alpha   90.00
_cell.angle_beta   90.00
_cell.angle_gamma   90.00
#
_symmetry.space_group_name_H-M   'P 1'
#
loop_
_entity.id
_entity.type
_entity.pdbx_description
1 polymer ?
#
loop_
_entity_poly.entity_id
_entity_poly.type
_entity_poly.pdbx_seq_one_letter_code
_entity_poly.pdbx_strand_id
1 'polypeptide(L)'
;PEQNNAFHDNYIDIDYDLSKILFIATANNLNTISQPLLDRMELIDISGYIIEEKVEIGRRHLVPKQLENHGLKEGDVVIPKKVMAAIVDQYTRESGVRELDKKIARIMRKVARLKASGKEYNPTLSIDDLHEYLGAQEYNRDKYENNDYAGVVTGLAWTAVGGEILFVESSLSKSKGEKLTLTGNLGDVMKESAVIALQYIKSHASLLGIDEDIFDKWAVHIHVPEGAIPKDGPSAGITMVTSLASTFTQRKVKDHLAMTGEITLRGKVLPVGGIKEKILAAKRAGIREIILSEENRKDIEEIKESYLKGLTFHYVKNITEDANSLTQSGYLVPAVDFERLTEVLVIMQ
;
A
#
# COMPACT_ATOMS: atom_id res chain seq x y z
N PRO A 1 29.83 23.91 -1.28
CA PRO A 1 30.42 24.40 -0.03
C PRO A 1 31.78 25.03 -0.23
N GLU A 2 32.67 24.47 -1.08
CA GLU A 2 34.05 24.97 -1.24
C GLU A 2 34.14 26.33 -1.92
N GLN A 3 33.08 26.74 -2.62
CA GLN A 3 33.00 28.06 -3.34
C GLN A 3 32.11 29.07 -2.63
N ASN A 4 31.56 28.73 -1.46
CA ASN A 4 30.61 29.60 -0.76
C ASN A 4 31.27 30.82 -0.10
N ASN A 5 32.58 30.87 -0.04
CA ASN A 5 33.33 32.04 0.47
C ASN A 5 33.35 33.25 -0.49
N ALA A 6 32.97 33.05 -1.74
CA ALA A 6 32.95 34.09 -2.78
C ALA A 6 31.69 33.97 -3.66
N PHE A 7 30.53 33.93 -3.03
CA PHE A 7 29.26 33.94 -3.75
C PHE A 7 28.99 35.32 -4.33
N HIS A 8 28.90 35.41 -5.64
CA HIS A 8 28.60 36.65 -6.33
C HIS A 8 27.09 36.83 -6.54
N ASP A 9 26.51 37.86 -5.95
CA ASP A 9 25.11 38.23 -6.19
C ASP A 9 25.02 39.08 -7.45
N ASN A 10 24.47 38.51 -8.52
CA ASN A 10 24.36 39.20 -9.82
C ASN A 10 23.35 40.34 -9.85
N TYR A 11 22.53 40.54 -8.82
CA TYR A 11 21.53 41.58 -8.76
C TYR A 11 22.08 42.86 -8.13
N ILE A 12 22.82 42.71 -7.03
CA ILE A 12 23.44 43.86 -6.32
C ILE A 12 24.92 44.00 -6.60
N ASP A 13 25.51 43.14 -7.45
CA ASP A 13 26.87 43.18 -7.94
C ASP A 13 27.94 43.21 -6.81
N ILE A 14 27.76 42.36 -5.82
CA ILE A 14 28.71 42.22 -4.68
C ILE A 14 29.00 40.74 -4.38
N ASP A 15 30.20 40.51 -3.89
CA ASP A 15 30.62 39.23 -3.37
C ASP A 15 30.22 39.09 -1.91
N TYR A 16 29.74 37.88 -1.56
CA TYR A 16 29.26 37.57 -0.22
C TYR A 16 29.84 36.25 0.28
N ASP A 17 30.29 36.21 1.53
CA ASP A 17 30.78 34.99 2.15
C ASP A 17 29.63 34.20 2.79
N LEU A 18 29.24 33.10 2.16
CA LEU A 18 28.22 32.16 2.61
C LEU A 18 28.81 30.91 3.26
N SER A 19 30.14 30.87 3.53
CA SER A 19 30.83 29.68 4.04
C SER A 19 30.34 29.22 5.42
N LYS A 20 29.74 30.10 6.19
CA LYS A 20 29.20 29.82 7.54
C LYS A 20 27.68 29.61 7.56
N ILE A 21 27.05 29.54 6.39
CA ILE A 21 25.60 29.39 6.29
C ILE A 21 25.24 27.90 6.11
N LEU A 22 24.28 27.43 6.91
CA LEU A 22 23.65 26.13 6.73
C LEU A 22 22.46 26.29 5.74
N PHE A 23 22.54 25.58 4.61
CA PHE A 23 21.47 25.56 3.61
C PHE A 23 20.56 24.36 3.86
N ILE A 24 19.26 24.60 3.98
CA ILE A 24 18.23 23.57 4.07
C ILE A 24 17.27 23.78 2.91
N ALA A 25 17.16 22.78 2.06
CA ALA A 25 16.23 22.81 0.91
C ALA A 25 15.17 21.71 1.07
N THR A 26 13.99 21.94 0.53
CA THR A 26 12.92 20.95 0.47
C THR A 26 12.52 20.69 -0.98
N ALA A 27 12.29 19.44 -1.33
CA ALA A 27 11.87 19.05 -2.66
C ALA A 27 10.81 17.94 -2.58
N ASN A 28 9.90 17.92 -3.55
CA ASN A 28 8.91 16.85 -3.69
C ASN A 28 9.37 15.75 -4.66
N ASN A 29 10.38 16.05 -5.47
CA ASN A 29 10.88 15.15 -6.49
C ASN A 29 12.39 15.36 -6.67
N LEU A 30 13.17 14.32 -6.46
CA LEU A 30 14.63 14.35 -6.63
C LEU A 30 15.05 14.32 -8.10
N ASN A 31 14.22 13.75 -8.98
CA ASN A 31 14.57 13.60 -10.41
C ASN A 31 14.74 14.92 -11.15
N THR A 32 14.26 16.04 -10.58
CA THR A 32 14.42 17.39 -11.15
C THR A 32 15.67 18.11 -10.66
N ILE A 33 16.40 17.50 -9.72
CA ILE A 33 17.63 18.06 -9.15
C ILE A 33 18.82 17.43 -9.88
N SER A 34 19.79 18.25 -10.27
CA SER A 34 20.96 17.72 -10.97
C SER A 34 21.80 16.82 -10.06
N GLN A 35 22.32 15.72 -10.61
CA GLN A 35 23.14 14.76 -9.86
C GLN A 35 24.33 15.40 -9.11
N PRO A 36 25.11 16.33 -9.72
CA PRO A 36 26.22 16.99 -9.01
C PRO A 36 25.77 17.79 -7.78
N LEU A 37 24.51 18.25 -7.74
CA LEU A 37 23.97 18.93 -6.56
C LEU A 37 23.52 17.91 -5.50
N LEU A 38 22.86 16.82 -5.91
CA LEU A 38 22.47 15.74 -4.99
C LEU A 38 23.69 15.12 -4.29
N ASP A 39 24.79 14.92 -5.00
CA ASP A 39 26.04 14.33 -4.46
C ASP A 39 26.68 15.20 -3.35
N ARG A 40 26.27 16.47 -3.25
CA ARG A 40 26.77 17.41 -2.24
C ARG A 40 25.80 17.68 -1.10
N MET A 41 24.65 17.02 -1.12
CA MET A 41 23.57 17.16 -0.13
C MET A 41 23.45 15.89 0.73
N GLU A 42 23.14 16.10 1.99
CA GLU A 42 22.60 15.03 2.82
C GLU A 42 21.08 14.96 2.55
N LEU A 43 20.62 13.79 2.09
CA LEU A 43 19.23 13.55 1.83
C LEU A 43 18.54 13.01 3.09
N ILE A 44 17.48 13.69 3.51
CA ILE A 44 16.64 13.26 4.62
C ILE A 44 15.24 12.99 4.08
N ASP A 45 14.91 11.72 3.92
CA ASP A 45 13.58 11.32 3.47
C ASP A 45 12.53 11.51 4.57
N ILE A 46 11.49 12.26 4.26
CA ILE A 46 10.35 12.44 5.14
C ILE A 46 9.17 11.65 4.59
N SER A 47 8.87 10.52 5.20
CA SER A 47 7.70 9.71 4.85
C SER A 47 6.39 10.43 5.16
N GLY A 48 5.32 10.06 4.45
CA GLY A 48 3.97 10.50 4.78
C GLY A 48 3.50 9.97 6.14
N TYR A 49 2.41 10.53 6.63
CA TYR A 49 1.76 10.06 7.86
C TYR A 49 0.83 8.88 7.58
N ILE A 50 0.85 7.89 8.46
CA ILE A 50 -0.16 6.83 8.47
C ILE A 50 -1.48 7.35 9.05
N ILE A 51 -2.57 6.60 8.85
CA ILE A 51 -3.92 7.02 9.28
C ILE A 51 -3.95 7.32 10.78
N GLU A 52 -3.33 6.47 11.59
CA GLU A 52 -3.28 6.61 13.04
C GLU A 52 -2.56 7.90 13.47
N GLU A 53 -1.48 8.25 12.78
CA GLU A 53 -0.75 9.50 13.01
C GLU A 53 -1.58 10.70 12.55
N LYS A 54 -2.23 10.64 11.38
CA LYS A 54 -3.14 11.69 10.90
C LYS A 54 -4.29 11.95 11.86
N VAL A 55 -4.86 10.88 12.43
CA VAL A 55 -5.93 10.99 13.46
C VAL A 55 -5.43 11.73 14.70
N GLU A 56 -4.23 11.40 15.20
CA GLU A 56 -3.67 12.08 16.35
C GLU A 56 -3.28 13.54 16.05
N ILE A 57 -2.68 13.80 14.88
CA ILE A 57 -2.39 15.16 14.41
C ILE A 57 -3.69 15.96 14.26
N GLY A 58 -4.71 15.37 13.64
CA GLY A 58 -6.02 15.98 13.47
C GLY A 58 -6.61 16.44 14.81
N ARG A 59 -6.64 15.55 15.80
CA ARG A 59 -7.23 15.80 17.10
C ARG A 59 -6.42 16.79 17.95
N ARG A 60 -5.09 16.63 17.99
CA ARG A 60 -4.23 17.41 18.90
C ARG A 60 -3.84 18.78 18.36
N HIS A 61 -3.78 18.93 17.02
CA HIS A 61 -3.24 20.15 16.40
C HIS A 61 -4.22 20.82 15.47
N LEU A 62 -4.88 20.06 14.55
CA LEU A 62 -5.72 20.70 13.54
C LEU A 62 -7.06 21.16 14.09
N VAL A 63 -7.72 20.36 14.93
CA VAL A 63 -9.01 20.74 15.52
C VAL A 63 -8.89 22.01 16.38
N PRO A 64 -7.95 22.13 17.33
CA PRO A 64 -7.78 23.37 18.11
C PRO A 64 -7.49 24.59 17.24
N LYS A 65 -6.56 24.43 16.28
CA LYS A 65 -6.23 25.50 15.31
C LYS A 65 -7.45 25.97 14.51
N GLN A 66 -8.28 25.04 14.06
CA GLN A 66 -9.45 25.38 13.24
C GLN A 66 -10.61 25.92 14.08
N LEU A 67 -10.74 25.56 15.35
CA LEU A 67 -11.67 26.19 16.27
C LEU A 67 -11.32 27.70 16.43
N GLU A 68 -10.06 27.99 16.72
CA GLU A 68 -9.56 29.36 16.84
C GLU A 68 -9.76 30.17 15.57
N ASN A 69 -9.37 29.63 14.41
CA ASN A 69 -9.49 30.28 13.09
C ASN A 69 -10.93 30.62 12.70
N HIS A 70 -11.92 29.93 13.26
CA HIS A 70 -13.33 30.13 12.95
C HIS A 70 -14.13 30.77 14.10
N GLY A 71 -13.46 31.27 15.13
CA GLY A 71 -14.09 31.93 16.27
C GLY A 71 -14.98 31.03 17.11
N LEU A 72 -14.70 29.73 17.10
CA LEU A 72 -15.39 28.73 17.90
C LEU A 72 -14.59 28.48 19.19
N LYS A 73 -15.29 28.06 20.24
CA LYS A 73 -14.69 27.72 21.54
C LYS A 73 -14.53 26.22 21.68
N GLU A 74 -13.68 25.82 22.61
CA GLU A 74 -13.59 24.42 23.02
C GLU A 74 -14.97 23.92 23.50
N GLY A 75 -15.39 22.76 22.98
CA GLY A 75 -16.72 22.20 23.23
C GLY A 75 -17.80 22.59 22.19
N ASP A 76 -17.61 23.63 21.39
CA ASP A 76 -18.53 23.96 20.29
C ASP A 76 -18.54 22.87 19.21
N VAL A 77 -17.40 22.22 18.98
CA VAL A 77 -17.27 21.06 18.07
C VAL A 77 -16.35 20.04 18.71
N VAL A 78 -16.84 18.82 18.88
CA VAL A 78 -16.08 17.67 19.35
C VAL A 78 -16.05 16.61 18.25
N ILE A 79 -14.85 16.26 17.79
CA ILE A 79 -14.64 15.20 16.79
C ILE A 79 -14.01 13.98 17.49
N PRO A 80 -14.82 12.95 17.82
CA PRO A 80 -14.32 11.74 18.44
C PRO A 80 -13.28 11.02 17.58
N LYS A 81 -12.42 10.20 18.18
CA LYS A 81 -11.36 9.47 17.47
C LYS A 81 -11.89 8.63 16.31
N LYS A 82 -13.02 7.96 16.49
CA LYS A 82 -13.67 7.17 15.42
C LYS A 82 -14.14 8.03 14.25
N VAL A 83 -14.67 9.21 14.52
CA VAL A 83 -15.13 10.16 13.49
C VAL A 83 -13.94 10.75 12.75
N MET A 84 -12.87 11.13 13.47
CA MET A 84 -11.64 11.59 12.85
C MET A 84 -11.03 10.52 11.93
N ALA A 85 -11.02 9.26 12.36
CA ALA A 85 -10.57 8.15 11.51
C ALA A 85 -11.43 8.01 10.25
N ALA A 86 -12.75 8.15 10.37
CA ALA A 86 -13.66 8.12 9.20
C ALA A 86 -13.39 9.31 8.26
N ILE A 87 -13.11 10.51 8.77
CA ILE A 87 -12.74 11.66 7.93
C ILE A 87 -11.47 11.37 7.14
N VAL A 88 -10.43 10.85 7.82
CA VAL A 88 -9.16 10.51 7.18
C VAL A 88 -9.35 9.42 6.12
N ASP A 89 -10.13 8.40 6.43
CA ASP A 89 -10.32 7.22 5.58
C ASP A 89 -11.21 7.47 4.37
N GLN A 90 -12.31 8.21 4.57
CA GLN A 90 -13.38 8.33 3.58
C GLN A 90 -13.37 9.66 2.81
N TYR A 91 -12.69 10.68 3.31
CA TYR A 91 -12.72 12.04 2.75
C TYR A 91 -11.35 12.61 2.42
N THR A 92 -10.25 11.87 2.64
CA THR A 92 -8.89 12.33 2.29
C THR A 92 -8.07 11.25 1.60
N ARG A 93 -7.23 11.67 0.62
CA ARG A 93 -6.28 10.80 -0.07
C ARG A 93 -4.97 11.55 -0.31
N GLU A 94 -4.17 11.67 0.73
CA GLU A 94 -2.93 12.42 0.73
C GLU A 94 -1.86 11.78 1.62
N SER A 95 -0.58 12.05 1.38
CA SER A 95 0.52 11.62 2.26
C SER A 95 0.63 12.48 3.54
N GLY A 96 0.30 13.76 3.44
CA GLY A 96 0.30 14.73 4.55
C GLY A 96 -1.05 14.85 5.26
N VAL A 97 -1.33 16.06 5.75
CA VAL A 97 -2.56 16.41 6.49
C VAL A 97 -3.21 17.72 5.99
N ARG A 98 -2.85 18.19 4.79
CA ARG A 98 -3.39 19.46 4.26
C ARG A 98 -4.84 19.35 3.85
N GLU A 99 -5.22 18.24 3.25
CA GLU A 99 -6.60 17.95 2.87
C GLU A 99 -7.45 17.72 4.12
N LEU A 100 -6.92 16.97 5.09
CA LEU A 100 -7.55 16.79 6.39
C LEU A 100 -7.82 18.14 7.09
N ASP A 101 -6.86 19.06 7.09
CA ASP A 101 -7.02 20.41 7.63
C ASP A 101 -8.17 21.17 6.93
N LYS A 102 -8.27 21.06 5.60
CA LYS A 102 -9.37 21.65 4.81
C LYS A 102 -10.73 21.02 5.13
N LYS A 103 -10.80 19.69 5.32
CA LYS A 103 -12.07 19.01 5.69
C LYS A 103 -12.51 19.42 7.09
N ILE A 104 -11.60 19.48 8.06
CA ILE A 104 -11.89 20.00 9.40
C ILE A 104 -12.36 21.45 9.32
N ALA A 105 -11.65 22.32 8.59
CA ALA A 105 -12.06 23.71 8.39
C ALA A 105 -13.48 23.83 7.77
N ARG A 106 -13.83 22.93 6.85
CA ARG A 106 -15.19 22.90 6.25
C ARG A 106 -16.25 22.58 7.29
N ILE A 107 -15.99 21.63 8.21
CA ILE A 107 -16.88 21.32 9.33
C ILE A 107 -17.02 22.56 10.23
N MET A 108 -15.90 23.17 10.65
CA MET A 108 -15.91 24.33 11.53
C MET A 108 -16.68 25.51 10.94
N ARG A 109 -16.51 25.80 9.64
CA ARG A 109 -17.28 26.87 8.95
C ARG A 109 -18.80 26.62 8.99
N LYS A 110 -19.22 25.37 8.77
CA LYS A 110 -20.65 25.04 8.83
C LYS A 110 -21.23 25.18 10.22
N VAL A 111 -20.50 24.71 11.24
CA VAL A 111 -20.92 24.89 12.64
C VAL A 111 -20.96 26.36 13.04
N ALA A 112 -19.92 27.14 12.71
CA ALA A 112 -19.88 28.57 12.97
C ALA A 112 -21.09 29.30 12.36
N ARG A 113 -21.49 28.92 11.13
CA ARG A 113 -22.68 29.44 10.48
C ARG A 113 -23.96 29.08 11.23
N LEU A 114 -24.12 27.80 11.66
CA LEU A 114 -25.30 27.36 12.40
C LEU A 114 -25.40 28.12 13.72
N LYS A 115 -24.31 28.22 14.47
CA LYS A 115 -24.22 28.96 15.73
C LYS A 115 -24.56 30.43 15.55
N ALA A 116 -24.01 31.10 14.57
CA ALA A 116 -24.30 32.51 14.26
C ALA A 116 -25.75 32.74 13.84
N SER A 117 -26.38 31.75 13.23
CA SER A 117 -27.81 31.80 12.82
C SER A 117 -28.79 31.38 13.92
N GLY A 118 -28.28 31.08 15.13
CA GLY A 118 -29.13 30.61 16.24
C GLY A 118 -29.80 29.25 15.99
N LYS A 119 -29.26 28.44 15.08
CA LYS A 119 -29.79 27.10 14.78
C LYS A 119 -29.17 26.07 15.72
N GLU A 120 -30.00 25.12 16.13
CA GLU A 120 -29.53 23.98 16.92
C GLU A 120 -28.62 23.06 16.07
N TYR A 121 -27.60 22.53 16.70
CA TYR A 121 -26.69 21.53 16.13
C TYR A 121 -26.13 20.64 17.26
N ASN A 122 -25.69 19.44 16.89
CA ASN A 122 -25.02 18.55 17.85
C ASN A 122 -23.52 18.91 17.94
N PRO A 123 -23.01 19.34 19.09
CA PRO A 123 -21.59 19.64 19.25
C PRO A 123 -20.67 18.42 19.05
N THR A 124 -21.14 17.21 19.42
CA THR A 124 -20.38 15.98 19.26
C THR A 124 -20.75 15.27 17.98
N LEU A 125 -19.86 15.28 17.01
CA LEU A 125 -20.11 14.68 15.71
C LEU A 125 -20.15 13.15 15.78
N SER A 126 -21.06 12.57 15.00
CA SER A 126 -21.12 11.15 14.67
C SER A 126 -20.60 10.90 13.25
N ILE A 127 -20.43 9.62 12.87
CA ILE A 127 -20.05 9.26 11.49
C ILE A 127 -21.16 9.65 10.50
N ASP A 128 -22.42 9.50 10.90
CA ASP A 128 -23.58 9.80 10.06
C ASP A 128 -23.70 11.30 9.74
N ASP A 129 -23.25 12.16 10.66
CA ASP A 129 -23.22 13.61 10.45
C ASP A 129 -22.23 14.03 9.36
N LEU A 130 -21.21 13.21 9.06
CA LEU A 130 -20.19 13.55 8.08
C LEU A 130 -20.76 13.82 6.69
N HIS A 131 -21.81 13.10 6.29
CA HIS A 131 -22.48 13.34 5.02
C HIS A 131 -23.08 14.77 4.96
N GLU A 132 -23.68 15.25 6.03
CA GLU A 132 -24.20 16.61 6.08
C GLU A 132 -23.10 17.65 5.98
N TYR A 133 -21.98 17.46 6.72
CA TYR A 133 -20.90 18.42 6.78
C TYR A 133 -19.96 18.39 5.58
N LEU A 134 -19.61 17.21 5.06
CA LEU A 134 -18.60 17.02 4.03
C LEU A 134 -19.17 16.64 2.65
N GLY A 135 -20.43 16.17 2.60
CA GLY A 135 -21.04 15.65 1.38
C GLY A 135 -20.92 14.14 1.27
N ALA A 136 -21.16 13.61 0.09
CA ALA A 136 -20.97 12.19 -0.18
C ALA A 136 -19.54 11.75 0.11
N GLN A 137 -19.39 10.52 0.56
CA GLN A 137 -18.10 9.88 0.77
C GLN A 137 -17.30 9.92 -0.54
N GLU A 138 -16.07 10.41 -0.48
CA GLU A 138 -15.23 10.62 -1.66
C GLU A 138 -14.42 9.37 -2.01
N TYR A 139 -14.08 8.58 -0.99
CA TYR A 139 -13.25 7.38 -1.14
C TYR A 139 -13.89 6.21 -0.41
N ASN A 140 -14.12 5.12 -1.14
CA ASN A 140 -14.37 3.80 -0.54
C ASN A 140 -13.02 3.08 -0.52
N ARG A 141 -12.46 2.86 0.67
CA ARG A 141 -11.30 1.98 0.77
C ARG A 141 -11.77 0.54 0.76
N ASP A 142 -10.98 -0.26 0.06
CA ASP A 142 -11.30 -1.66 -0.14
C ASP A 142 -11.49 -2.36 1.20
N LYS A 143 -12.67 -2.92 1.35
CA LYS A 143 -12.87 -3.99 2.31
C LYS A 143 -12.33 -5.25 1.66
N TYR A 144 -11.62 -6.05 2.43
CA TYR A 144 -11.28 -7.39 2.02
C TYR A 144 -12.57 -8.10 1.61
N GLU A 145 -12.65 -8.46 0.34
CA GLU A 145 -13.66 -9.37 -0.19
C GLU A 145 -13.03 -10.76 -0.18
N ASN A 146 -13.78 -11.75 0.31
CA ASN A 146 -13.26 -13.11 0.49
C ASN A 146 -12.67 -13.68 -0.81
N ASN A 147 -11.67 -14.57 -0.70
CA ASN A 147 -11.07 -15.30 -1.83
C ASN A 147 -11.98 -16.49 -2.25
N ASP A 148 -13.25 -16.21 -2.59
CA ASP A 148 -14.23 -17.25 -2.88
C ASP A 148 -13.99 -17.97 -4.22
N TYR A 149 -13.07 -17.47 -5.05
CA TYR A 149 -12.78 -17.98 -6.38
C TYR A 149 -11.31 -18.35 -6.53
N ALA A 150 -11.04 -19.45 -7.26
CA ALA A 150 -9.68 -19.75 -7.70
C ALA A 150 -9.19 -18.63 -8.63
N GLY A 151 -7.91 -18.27 -8.51
CA GLY A 151 -7.31 -17.21 -9.29
C GLY A 151 -7.38 -15.83 -8.64
N VAL A 152 -8.08 -15.65 -7.51
CA VAL A 152 -8.15 -14.39 -6.78
C VAL A 152 -7.17 -14.40 -5.61
N VAL A 153 -6.27 -13.43 -5.56
CA VAL A 153 -5.25 -13.30 -4.52
C VAL A 153 -5.10 -11.85 -4.08
N THR A 154 -4.99 -11.65 -2.78
CA THR A 154 -4.78 -10.31 -2.21
C THR A 154 -3.29 -9.98 -2.15
N GLY A 155 -2.91 -8.89 -2.78
CA GLY A 155 -1.59 -8.29 -2.69
C GLY A 155 -1.59 -7.03 -1.84
N LEU A 156 -0.39 -6.51 -1.57
CA LEU A 156 -0.19 -5.27 -0.83
C LEU A 156 0.55 -4.26 -1.69
N ALA A 157 -0.05 -3.08 -1.85
CA ALA A 157 0.52 -1.97 -2.58
C ALA A 157 0.92 -0.83 -1.64
N TRP A 158 1.90 -0.06 -2.09
CA TRP A 158 2.26 1.21 -1.48
C TRP A 158 2.13 2.31 -2.52
N THR A 159 1.52 3.41 -2.13
CA THR A 159 1.31 4.61 -2.96
C THR A 159 1.79 5.84 -2.20
N ALA A 160 1.93 6.96 -2.88
CA ALA A 160 2.27 8.24 -2.25
C ALA A 160 1.29 8.65 -1.13
N VAL A 161 0.11 8.07 -1.10
CA VAL A 161 -0.95 8.38 -0.11
C VAL A 161 -1.09 7.33 0.99
N GLY A 162 -0.28 6.28 0.96
CA GLY A 162 -0.24 5.22 1.98
C GLY A 162 -0.33 3.82 1.38
N GLY A 163 -0.49 2.82 2.25
CA GLY A 163 -0.67 1.44 1.84
C GLY A 163 -2.13 1.14 1.50
N GLU A 164 -2.32 0.25 0.52
CA GLU A 164 -3.62 -0.25 0.07
C GLU A 164 -3.52 -1.76 -0.17
N ILE A 165 -4.64 -2.48 -0.04
CA ILE A 165 -4.74 -3.84 -0.57
C ILE A 165 -5.07 -3.76 -2.06
N LEU A 166 -4.64 -4.74 -2.81
CA LEU A 166 -5.03 -4.90 -4.22
C LEU A 166 -5.39 -6.35 -4.47
N PHE A 167 -6.33 -6.57 -5.37
CA PHE A 167 -6.66 -7.92 -5.82
C PHE A 167 -5.92 -8.19 -7.14
N VAL A 168 -5.39 -9.39 -7.27
CA VAL A 168 -4.92 -9.93 -8.53
C VAL A 168 -5.84 -11.07 -8.89
N GLU A 169 -6.51 -10.94 -10.02
CA GLU A 169 -7.46 -11.92 -10.52
C GLU A 169 -6.90 -12.54 -11.79
N SER A 170 -6.87 -13.85 -11.88
CA SER A 170 -6.49 -14.54 -13.11
C SER A 170 -7.56 -15.51 -13.57
N SER A 171 -7.67 -15.69 -14.87
CA SER A 171 -8.64 -16.58 -15.51
C SER A 171 -8.05 -17.25 -16.74
N LEU A 172 -8.62 -18.41 -17.09
CA LEU A 172 -8.26 -19.16 -18.29
C LEU A 172 -9.41 -19.15 -19.29
N SER A 173 -9.09 -19.00 -20.54
CA SER A 173 -10.04 -19.12 -21.65
C SER A 173 -9.44 -19.99 -22.76
N LYS A 174 -10.27 -20.82 -23.44
CA LYS A 174 -9.80 -21.62 -24.54
C LYS A 174 -9.25 -20.75 -25.67
N SER A 175 -8.06 -21.07 -26.14
CA SER A 175 -7.37 -20.32 -27.20
C SER A 175 -6.60 -21.28 -28.11
N LYS A 176 -6.26 -20.84 -29.30
CA LYS A 176 -5.28 -21.52 -30.15
C LYS A 176 -3.94 -20.81 -29.97
N GLY A 177 -3.05 -21.42 -29.24
CA GLY A 177 -1.73 -20.88 -28.90
C GLY A 177 -1.72 -20.01 -27.66
N GLU A 178 -0.51 -19.74 -27.20
CA GLU A 178 -0.24 -18.96 -25.98
C GLU A 178 -0.69 -17.52 -26.13
N LYS A 179 -1.43 -17.02 -25.16
CA LYS A 179 -1.79 -15.62 -25.07
C LYS A 179 -1.86 -15.19 -23.61
N LEU A 180 -1.11 -14.14 -23.26
CA LEU A 180 -1.22 -13.44 -21.99
C LEU A 180 -1.89 -12.09 -22.23
N THR A 181 -2.99 -11.86 -21.54
CA THR A 181 -3.71 -10.58 -21.55
C THR A 181 -3.61 -9.95 -20.17
N LEU A 182 -3.23 -8.68 -20.12
CA LEU A 182 -3.07 -7.92 -18.89
C LEU A 182 -4.00 -6.71 -18.93
N THR A 183 -4.78 -6.50 -17.84
CA THR A 183 -5.68 -5.35 -17.70
C THR A 183 -5.62 -4.79 -16.27
N GLY A 184 -6.03 -3.54 -16.07
CA GLY A 184 -6.02 -2.87 -14.77
C GLY A 184 -5.11 -1.64 -14.70
N ASN A 185 -4.75 -1.06 -15.86
CA ASN A 185 -3.88 0.12 -15.96
C ASN A 185 -2.49 -0.12 -15.32
N LEU A 186 -1.86 -1.24 -15.73
CA LEU A 186 -0.58 -1.69 -15.23
C LEU A 186 0.57 -0.95 -15.93
N GLY A 187 1.53 -0.47 -15.16
CA GLY A 187 2.81 0.05 -15.66
C GLY A 187 3.71 -1.06 -16.18
N ASP A 188 4.83 -0.68 -16.75
CA ASP A 188 5.67 -1.64 -17.49
C ASP A 188 6.37 -2.63 -16.54
N VAL A 189 6.82 -2.20 -15.37
CA VAL A 189 7.46 -3.08 -14.37
C VAL A 189 6.46 -4.15 -13.87
N MET A 190 5.20 -3.75 -13.66
CA MET A 190 4.17 -4.69 -13.23
C MET A 190 3.77 -5.67 -14.34
N LYS A 191 3.79 -5.25 -15.63
CA LYS A 191 3.61 -6.15 -16.78
C LYS A 191 4.75 -7.16 -16.90
N GLU A 192 6.00 -6.72 -16.70
CA GLU A 192 7.16 -7.63 -16.68
C GLU A 192 7.01 -8.67 -15.55
N SER A 193 6.57 -8.26 -14.36
CA SER A 193 6.30 -9.18 -13.24
C SER A 193 5.28 -10.26 -13.62
N ALA A 194 4.23 -9.90 -14.38
CA ALA A 194 3.25 -10.87 -14.86
C ALA A 194 3.83 -11.87 -15.87
N VAL A 195 4.70 -11.41 -16.77
CA VAL A 195 5.42 -12.28 -17.71
C VAL A 195 6.35 -13.24 -16.95
N ILE A 196 7.12 -12.73 -15.99
CA ILE A 196 8.01 -13.54 -15.14
C ILE A 196 7.19 -14.59 -14.38
N ALA A 197 6.05 -14.19 -13.80
CA ALA A 197 5.16 -15.08 -13.07
C ALA A 197 4.65 -16.24 -13.95
N LEU A 198 4.17 -15.95 -15.16
CA LEU A 198 3.69 -16.99 -16.09
C LEU A 198 4.83 -17.90 -16.52
N GLN A 199 6.00 -17.35 -16.83
CA GLN A 199 7.16 -18.14 -17.23
C GLN A 199 7.64 -19.06 -16.10
N TYR A 200 7.58 -18.58 -14.87
CA TYR A 200 7.89 -19.39 -13.69
C TYR A 200 6.94 -20.57 -13.55
N ILE A 201 5.61 -20.34 -13.65
CA ILE A 201 4.60 -21.42 -13.60
C ILE A 201 4.85 -22.47 -14.70
N LYS A 202 5.14 -22.03 -15.93
CA LYS A 202 5.44 -22.94 -17.05
C LYS A 202 6.65 -23.83 -16.79
N SER A 203 7.75 -23.22 -16.35
CA SER A 203 8.99 -23.97 -16.07
C SER A 203 8.90 -24.90 -14.88
N HIS A 204 7.87 -24.79 -14.05
CA HIS A 204 7.62 -25.59 -12.87
C HIS A 204 6.27 -26.31 -12.89
N ALA A 205 5.67 -26.48 -14.08
CA ALA A 205 4.34 -27.06 -14.26
C ALA A 205 4.22 -28.47 -13.65
N SER A 206 5.24 -29.30 -13.81
CA SER A 206 5.29 -30.66 -13.27
C SER A 206 5.21 -30.69 -11.73
N LEU A 207 5.86 -29.72 -11.04
CA LEU A 207 5.81 -29.59 -9.57
C LEU A 207 4.40 -29.22 -9.08
N LEU A 208 3.65 -28.51 -9.92
CA LEU A 208 2.26 -28.10 -9.64
C LEU A 208 1.23 -29.18 -10.01
N GLY A 209 1.66 -30.27 -10.64
CA GLY A 209 0.75 -31.23 -11.23
C GLY A 209 -0.05 -30.67 -12.41
N ILE A 210 0.49 -29.67 -13.11
CA ILE A 210 -0.12 -29.03 -14.27
C ILE A 210 0.40 -29.76 -15.53
N ASP A 211 -0.54 -30.18 -16.39
CA ASP A 211 -0.19 -30.71 -17.72
C ASP A 211 0.36 -29.56 -18.59
N GLU A 212 1.57 -29.73 -19.13
CA GLU A 212 2.24 -28.73 -19.96
C GLU A 212 1.42 -28.34 -21.20
N ASP A 213 0.65 -29.27 -21.76
CA ASP A 213 -0.26 -29.04 -22.88
C ASP A 213 -1.33 -27.95 -22.61
N ILE A 214 -1.59 -27.62 -21.34
CA ILE A 214 -2.59 -26.59 -20.99
C ILE A 214 -2.19 -25.22 -21.51
N PHE A 215 -0.88 -24.92 -21.54
CA PHE A 215 -0.38 -23.62 -21.97
C PHE A 215 -0.59 -23.34 -23.46
N ASP A 216 -0.67 -24.39 -24.29
CA ASP A 216 -0.94 -24.26 -25.72
C ASP A 216 -2.44 -24.16 -26.04
N LYS A 217 -3.29 -24.63 -25.13
CA LYS A 217 -4.74 -24.74 -25.32
C LYS A 217 -5.53 -23.63 -24.67
N TRP A 218 -4.90 -22.88 -23.74
CA TRP A 218 -5.58 -21.87 -22.94
C TRP A 218 -4.81 -20.54 -22.92
N ALA A 219 -5.54 -19.45 -23.14
CA ALA A 219 -5.06 -18.10 -22.90
C ALA A 219 -5.23 -17.73 -21.43
N VAL A 220 -4.26 -16.99 -20.90
CA VAL A 220 -4.25 -16.45 -19.55
C VAL A 220 -4.65 -15.00 -19.58
N HIS A 221 -5.55 -14.60 -18.69
CA HIS A 221 -5.87 -13.20 -18.44
C HIS A 221 -5.60 -12.88 -16.98
N ILE A 222 -4.76 -11.87 -16.72
CA ILE A 222 -4.55 -11.29 -15.40
C ILE A 222 -5.19 -9.90 -15.38
N HIS A 223 -6.04 -9.68 -14.41
CA HIS A 223 -6.71 -8.41 -14.15
C HIS A 223 -6.37 -7.92 -12.76
N VAL A 224 -6.08 -6.62 -12.64
CA VAL A 224 -5.95 -5.94 -11.34
C VAL A 224 -7.01 -4.85 -11.30
N PRO A 225 -8.10 -5.02 -10.52
CA PRO A 225 -9.23 -4.08 -10.44
C PRO A 225 -8.83 -2.65 -10.17
N GLU A 226 -9.78 -1.70 -10.31
CA GLU A 226 -9.59 -0.26 -10.19
C GLU A 226 -8.68 0.33 -11.28
N GLY A 227 -9.00 0.07 -12.54
CA GLY A 227 -8.24 0.54 -13.71
C GLY A 227 -8.10 2.06 -13.86
N ALA A 228 -8.87 2.85 -13.10
CA ALA A 228 -8.71 4.30 -13.06
C ALA A 228 -7.41 4.75 -12.35
N ILE A 229 -6.85 3.90 -11.49
CA ILE A 229 -5.64 4.17 -10.71
C ILE A 229 -4.47 3.45 -11.37
N PRO A 230 -3.44 4.18 -11.86
CA PRO A 230 -2.22 3.55 -12.37
C PRO A 230 -1.54 2.72 -11.29
N LYS A 231 -1.13 1.50 -11.64
CA LYS A 231 -0.43 0.57 -10.75
C LYS A 231 0.87 0.15 -11.40
N ASP A 232 1.98 0.30 -10.69
CA ASP A 232 3.28 -0.13 -11.17
C ASP A 232 4.16 -0.62 -10.02
N GLY A 233 5.22 -1.34 -10.39
CA GLY A 233 6.22 -1.87 -9.47
C GLY A 233 6.25 -3.41 -9.40
N PRO A 234 7.36 -3.97 -8.92
CA PRO A 234 7.62 -5.41 -8.94
C PRO A 234 6.96 -6.16 -7.77
N SER A 235 6.44 -5.43 -6.76
CA SER A 235 6.02 -6.01 -5.48
C SER A 235 4.80 -6.93 -5.53
N ALA A 236 4.10 -6.99 -6.66
CA ALA A 236 3.01 -7.92 -6.92
C ALA A 236 3.45 -9.27 -7.52
N GLY A 237 4.75 -9.48 -7.73
CA GLY A 237 5.26 -10.69 -8.38
C GLY A 237 4.81 -11.98 -7.70
N ILE A 238 5.00 -12.10 -6.40
CA ILE A 238 4.55 -13.28 -5.64
C ILE A 238 3.02 -13.45 -5.70
N THR A 239 2.27 -12.35 -5.68
CA THR A 239 0.80 -12.37 -5.78
C THR A 239 0.36 -12.90 -7.15
N MET A 240 1.03 -12.50 -8.23
CA MET A 240 0.74 -12.96 -9.59
C MET A 240 1.06 -14.44 -9.79
N VAL A 241 2.20 -14.93 -9.27
CA VAL A 241 2.52 -16.37 -9.32
C VAL A 241 1.47 -17.17 -8.58
N THR A 242 1.08 -16.75 -7.38
CA THR A 242 0.07 -17.43 -6.58
C THR A 242 -1.30 -17.41 -7.25
N SER A 243 -1.69 -16.29 -7.87
CA SER A 243 -2.93 -16.18 -8.64
C SER A 243 -2.95 -17.14 -9.83
N LEU A 244 -1.86 -17.21 -10.59
CA LEU A 244 -1.72 -18.14 -11.70
C LEU A 244 -1.73 -19.60 -11.23
N ALA A 245 -0.97 -19.95 -10.19
CA ALA A 245 -0.97 -21.28 -9.61
C ALA A 245 -2.38 -21.69 -9.17
N SER A 246 -3.09 -20.80 -8.48
CA SER A 246 -4.49 -20.99 -8.08
C SER A 246 -5.40 -21.24 -9.27
N THR A 247 -5.27 -20.45 -10.33
CA THR A 247 -6.07 -20.57 -11.55
C THR A 247 -5.81 -21.89 -12.28
N PHE A 248 -4.54 -22.25 -12.48
CA PHE A 248 -4.21 -23.50 -13.20
C PHE A 248 -4.58 -24.75 -12.41
N THR A 249 -4.44 -24.72 -11.09
CA THR A 249 -4.78 -25.84 -10.22
C THR A 249 -6.25 -25.86 -9.77
N GLN A 250 -7.01 -24.78 -10.04
CA GLN A 250 -8.40 -24.59 -9.58
C GLN A 250 -8.56 -24.65 -8.06
N ARG A 251 -7.52 -24.25 -7.31
CA ARG A 251 -7.51 -24.24 -5.84
C ARG A 251 -7.61 -22.80 -5.34
N LYS A 252 -8.43 -22.58 -4.32
CA LYS A 252 -8.62 -21.25 -3.72
C LYS A 252 -7.45 -20.88 -2.82
N VAL A 253 -7.16 -19.60 -2.69
CA VAL A 253 -6.20 -19.07 -1.74
C VAL A 253 -6.90 -18.84 -0.40
N LYS A 254 -6.18 -19.11 0.69
CA LYS A 254 -6.67 -18.95 2.07
C LYS A 254 -7.21 -17.54 2.30
N ASP A 255 -8.33 -17.47 3.05
CA ASP A 255 -8.94 -16.22 3.46
C ASP A 255 -8.06 -15.44 4.42
N HIS A 256 -8.20 -14.11 4.38
CA HIS A 256 -7.44 -13.18 5.22
C HIS A 256 -5.92 -13.29 5.09
N LEU A 257 -5.44 -13.83 3.97
CA LEU A 257 -4.04 -13.90 3.59
C LEU A 257 -3.74 -12.83 2.52
N ALA A 258 -2.66 -12.08 2.72
CA ALA A 258 -2.13 -11.18 1.71
C ALA A 258 -0.63 -11.41 1.52
N MET A 259 -0.09 -10.94 0.41
CA MET A 259 1.32 -11.13 0.13
C MET A 259 1.94 -9.95 -0.60
N THR A 260 3.25 -9.82 -0.48
CA THR A 260 4.05 -8.84 -1.22
C THR A 260 5.47 -9.32 -1.38
N GLY A 261 6.03 -9.16 -2.56
CA GLY A 261 7.39 -9.57 -2.88
C GLY A 261 7.63 -9.54 -4.38
N GLU A 262 8.81 -9.13 -4.77
CA GLU A 262 9.28 -9.27 -6.14
C GLU A 262 9.74 -10.72 -6.36
N ILE A 263 9.58 -11.25 -7.57
CA ILE A 263 10.02 -12.60 -7.92
C ILE A 263 11.06 -12.57 -9.03
N THR A 264 11.92 -13.55 -9.03
CA THR A 264 12.85 -13.81 -10.13
C THR A 264 12.45 -15.07 -10.91
N LEU A 265 12.97 -15.23 -12.11
CA LEU A 265 12.78 -16.45 -12.92
C LEU A 265 13.25 -17.74 -12.22
N ARG A 266 14.14 -17.62 -11.23
CA ARG A 266 14.62 -18.75 -10.40
C ARG A 266 13.76 -19.00 -9.17
N GLY A 267 12.67 -18.22 -9.00
CA GLY A 267 11.79 -18.34 -7.86
C GLY A 267 12.25 -17.65 -6.57
N LYS A 268 13.36 -16.87 -6.59
CA LYS A 268 13.75 -16.09 -5.41
C LYS A 268 12.73 -14.98 -5.17
N VAL A 269 12.35 -14.78 -3.90
CA VAL A 269 11.48 -13.69 -3.46
C VAL A 269 12.35 -12.58 -2.89
N LEU A 270 12.38 -11.45 -3.60
CA LEU A 270 13.18 -10.28 -3.25
C LEU A 270 12.40 -9.32 -2.33
N PRO A 271 13.13 -8.54 -1.50
CA PRO A 271 12.52 -7.56 -0.62
C PRO A 271 11.91 -6.40 -1.40
N VAL A 272 10.91 -5.78 -0.81
CA VAL A 272 10.17 -4.66 -1.40
C VAL A 272 10.01 -3.52 -0.40
N GLY A 273 9.81 -2.30 -0.91
CA GLY A 273 9.64 -1.11 -0.09
C GLY A 273 8.19 -0.89 0.42
N GLY A 274 8.02 0.12 1.29
CA GLY A 274 6.73 0.52 1.82
C GLY A 274 6.10 -0.50 2.76
N ILE A 275 6.91 -1.28 3.48
CA ILE A 275 6.44 -2.39 4.33
C ILE A 275 5.52 -1.88 5.44
N LYS A 276 5.89 -0.80 6.13
CA LYS A 276 5.07 -0.25 7.21
C LYS A 276 3.66 0.11 6.71
N GLU A 277 3.56 0.81 5.60
CA GLU A 277 2.29 1.22 4.99
C GLU A 277 1.47 0.01 4.53
N LYS A 278 2.10 -0.97 3.90
CA LYS A 278 1.48 -2.22 3.44
C LYS A 278 0.89 -3.02 4.59
N ILE A 279 1.65 -3.20 5.69
CA ILE A 279 1.20 -3.93 6.88
C ILE A 279 0.00 -3.25 7.54
N LEU A 280 0.03 -1.93 7.64
CA LEU A 280 -1.08 -1.18 8.22
C LEU A 280 -2.33 -1.22 7.33
N ALA A 281 -2.16 -1.22 6.01
CA ALA A 281 -3.27 -1.43 5.07
C ALA A 281 -3.88 -2.84 5.22
N ALA A 282 -3.04 -3.87 5.25
CA ALA A 282 -3.47 -5.25 5.49
C ALA A 282 -4.29 -5.37 6.78
N LYS A 283 -3.79 -4.81 7.88
CA LYS A 283 -4.48 -4.82 9.17
C LYS A 283 -5.84 -4.12 9.12
N ARG A 284 -5.93 -2.96 8.46
CA ARG A 284 -7.21 -2.23 8.30
C ARG A 284 -8.22 -3.02 7.47
N ALA A 285 -7.74 -3.71 6.44
CA ALA A 285 -8.58 -4.56 5.59
C ALA A 285 -9.01 -5.87 6.28
N GLY A 286 -8.53 -6.15 7.49
CA GLY A 286 -8.89 -7.37 8.22
C GLY A 286 -8.05 -8.60 7.83
N ILE A 287 -6.95 -8.41 7.10
CA ILE A 287 -5.96 -9.45 6.84
C ILE A 287 -5.34 -9.90 8.16
N ARG A 288 -5.03 -11.18 8.28
CA ARG A 288 -4.47 -11.81 9.48
C ARG A 288 -3.11 -12.43 9.24
N GLU A 289 -2.85 -12.84 8.02
CA GLU A 289 -1.61 -13.51 7.62
C GLU A 289 -0.98 -12.79 6.44
N ILE A 290 0.33 -12.62 6.49
CA ILE A 290 1.07 -11.87 5.47
C ILE A 290 2.32 -12.65 5.07
N ILE A 291 2.48 -12.86 3.77
CA ILE A 291 3.66 -13.48 3.17
C ILE A 291 4.53 -12.39 2.57
N LEU A 292 5.81 -12.42 2.90
CA LEU A 292 6.79 -11.46 2.41
C LEU A 292 8.20 -12.04 2.38
N SER A 293 9.12 -11.35 1.70
CA SER A 293 10.52 -11.76 1.64
C SER A 293 11.13 -11.86 3.04
N GLU A 294 11.98 -12.88 3.26
CA GLU A 294 12.80 -13.01 4.49
C GLU A 294 13.65 -11.75 4.73
N GLU A 295 14.13 -11.12 3.66
CA GLU A 295 14.93 -9.90 3.76
C GLU A 295 14.15 -8.67 4.27
N ASN A 296 12.81 -8.70 4.24
CA ASN A 296 11.95 -7.66 4.84
C ASN A 296 11.69 -7.88 6.34
N ARG A 297 12.26 -8.90 6.98
CA ARG A 297 12.12 -9.11 8.43
C ARG A 297 12.58 -7.89 9.23
N LYS A 298 13.68 -7.27 8.84
CA LYS A 298 14.22 -6.06 9.44
C LYS A 298 13.20 -4.89 9.43
N ASP A 299 12.45 -4.74 8.34
CA ASP A 299 11.46 -3.67 8.20
C ASP A 299 10.27 -3.90 9.16
N ILE A 300 9.90 -5.17 9.41
CA ILE A 300 8.86 -5.54 10.38
C ILE A 300 9.32 -5.25 11.81
N GLU A 301 10.58 -5.54 12.14
CA GLU A 301 11.16 -5.31 13.47
C GLU A 301 11.19 -3.81 13.84
N GLU A 302 11.25 -2.91 12.87
CA GLU A 302 11.17 -1.46 13.08
C GLU A 302 9.74 -0.96 13.36
N ILE A 303 8.71 -1.77 13.09
CA ILE A 303 7.31 -1.41 13.31
C ILE A 303 6.93 -1.62 14.78
N LYS A 304 6.28 -0.64 15.40
CA LYS A 304 5.79 -0.76 16.77
C LYS A 304 4.89 -1.99 16.95
N GLU A 305 5.15 -2.78 17.98
CA GLU A 305 4.43 -4.02 18.29
C GLU A 305 2.90 -3.84 18.33
N SER A 306 2.41 -2.69 18.83
CA SER A 306 0.98 -2.37 18.85
C SER A 306 0.31 -2.40 17.47
N TYR A 307 1.07 -2.14 16.40
CA TYR A 307 0.59 -2.22 15.03
C TYR A 307 0.63 -3.64 14.47
N LEU A 308 1.51 -4.49 14.97
CA LEU A 308 1.67 -5.88 14.53
C LEU A 308 0.68 -6.83 15.20
N LYS A 309 0.09 -6.45 16.32
CA LYS A 309 -0.81 -7.30 17.11
C LYS A 309 -1.97 -7.84 16.25
N GLY A 310 -2.11 -9.18 16.23
CA GLY A 310 -3.15 -9.89 15.48
C GLY A 310 -2.76 -10.20 14.02
N LEU A 311 -1.50 -9.96 13.63
CA LEU A 311 -0.94 -10.36 12.36
C LEU A 311 0.09 -11.49 12.56
N THR A 312 0.10 -12.42 11.63
CA THR A 312 1.10 -13.48 11.51
C THR A 312 1.91 -13.26 10.24
N PHE A 313 3.23 -13.33 10.33
CA PHE A 313 4.13 -13.11 9.21
C PHE A 313 4.80 -14.40 8.78
N HIS A 314 4.75 -14.68 7.49
CA HIS A 314 5.39 -15.80 6.84
C HIS A 314 6.51 -15.26 5.94
N TYR A 315 7.74 -15.53 6.34
CA TYR A 315 8.93 -15.06 5.63
C TYR A 315 9.42 -16.13 4.67
N VAL A 316 9.59 -15.76 3.40
CA VAL A 316 9.98 -16.68 2.33
C VAL A 316 11.22 -16.19 1.60
N LYS A 317 12.12 -17.12 1.22
CA LYS A 317 13.31 -16.84 0.40
C LYS A 317 13.06 -17.14 -1.07
N ASN A 318 12.41 -18.26 -1.31
CA ASN A 318 12.08 -18.73 -2.65
C ASN A 318 10.63 -19.21 -2.71
N ILE A 319 10.12 -19.26 -3.93
CA ILE A 319 8.81 -19.82 -4.23
C ILE A 319 8.78 -21.35 -4.00
N THR A 320 9.88 -22.05 -4.14
CA THR A 320 9.97 -23.52 -4.04
C THR A 320 10.90 -24.04 -2.96
N GLU A 321 11.46 -23.19 -2.09
CA GLU A 321 12.41 -23.69 -1.08
C GLU A 321 11.72 -24.44 0.05
N ASP A 322 12.00 -25.73 0.03
CA ASP A 322 12.13 -26.67 1.12
C ASP A 322 10.91 -27.03 1.97
N ALA A 323 10.08 -27.87 1.39
CA ALA A 323 9.26 -28.83 2.16
C ALA A 323 10.08 -29.62 3.21
N ASN A 324 11.36 -29.88 2.95
CA ASN A 324 12.20 -30.73 3.78
C ASN A 324 12.96 -30.01 4.91
N SER A 325 13.24 -28.73 4.80
CA SER A 325 13.96 -27.98 5.85
C SER A 325 13.02 -27.32 6.87
N LEU A 326 11.79 -27.02 6.47
CA LEU A 326 10.78 -26.39 7.34
C LEU A 326 10.06 -27.35 8.28
N THR A 327 10.05 -28.64 7.99
CA THR A 327 9.55 -29.68 8.90
C THR A 327 10.43 -29.85 10.15
N GLN A 328 11.68 -29.43 10.14
CA GLN A 328 12.57 -29.50 11.32
C GLN A 328 12.50 -28.28 12.25
N SER A 329 11.99 -27.14 11.80
CA SER A 329 11.94 -25.90 12.59
C SER A 329 10.55 -25.53 13.14
N GLY A 330 9.51 -26.31 12.88
CA GLY A 330 8.17 -26.10 13.45
C GLY A 330 7.43 -24.86 12.97
N TYR A 331 7.91 -24.16 11.94
CA TYR A 331 7.24 -23.01 11.34
C TYR A 331 6.66 -23.37 9.98
N LEU A 332 5.34 -23.46 9.94
CA LEU A 332 4.55 -23.60 8.73
C LEU A 332 4.55 -22.27 7.95
N VAL A 333 5.25 -22.23 6.83
CA VAL A 333 5.07 -21.15 5.83
C VAL A 333 4.34 -21.72 4.64
N PRO A 334 3.04 -21.48 4.53
CA PRO A 334 2.20 -22.13 3.52
C PRO A 334 2.34 -21.57 2.11
N ALA A 335 3.22 -20.65 1.87
CA ALA A 335 3.10 -19.88 0.65
C ALA A 335 3.79 -20.45 -0.55
N VAL A 336 4.60 -21.51 -0.42
CA VAL A 336 5.33 -21.94 -1.59
C VAL A 336 6.00 -23.30 -1.51
N ASP A 337 5.50 -24.11 -0.68
CA ASP A 337 5.59 -25.53 -0.82
C ASP A 337 4.44 -26.00 -1.73
N PHE A 338 4.76 -26.42 -2.96
CA PHE A 338 3.73 -26.85 -3.89
C PHE A 338 3.01 -28.14 -3.44
N GLU A 339 3.58 -28.98 -2.62
CA GLU A 339 2.83 -30.00 -1.89
C GLU A 339 1.94 -29.37 -0.80
N ARG A 340 2.31 -28.19 -0.27
CA ARG A 340 1.55 -27.41 0.71
C ARG A 340 0.87 -26.16 0.15
N LEU A 341 1.13 -25.70 -1.07
CA LEU A 341 0.12 -24.93 -1.82
C LEU A 341 -1.19 -25.70 -1.88
N THR A 342 -1.12 -27.04 -1.86
CA THR A 342 -2.28 -27.87 -1.62
C THR A 342 -2.90 -27.69 -0.24
N GLU A 343 -2.17 -27.40 0.82
CA GLU A 343 -2.73 -27.19 2.17
C GLU A 343 -3.20 -25.75 2.40
N VAL A 344 -2.54 -24.74 1.79
CA VAL A 344 -3.03 -23.35 1.77
C VAL A 344 -4.23 -23.19 0.82
N LEU A 345 -4.27 -24.02 -0.23
CA LEU A 345 -5.35 -24.07 -1.21
C LEU A 345 -6.42 -25.15 -0.87
N VAL A 346 -6.17 -26.05 0.07
CA VAL A 346 -7.09 -27.16 0.45
C VAL A 346 -7.52 -27.05 1.91
N ILE A 347 -8.28 -26.06 2.25
CA ILE A 347 -9.30 -26.22 3.28
C ILE A 347 -10.61 -25.76 2.67
N MET A 348 -11.19 -26.60 1.84
CA MET A 348 -12.64 -26.69 1.65
C MET A 348 -12.97 -28.05 1.03
N GLN A 349 -13.33 -29.01 1.83
CA GLN A 349 -14.49 -29.88 1.70
C GLN A 349 -15.32 -29.77 2.96
#